data_d725d264aa2f0a696b28b0981f4cd78f
#
_entry.id   d725d264aa2f0a696b28b0981f4cd78f
#
_cell.length_a   1.000
_cell.length_b   1.000
_cell.length_c   1.000
_cell.angle_alpha   90.00
_cell.angle_beta   90.00
_cell.angle_gamma   90.00
#
_symmetry.space_group_name_H-M   'P 1'
#
loop_
_entity.id
_entity.type
_entity.pdbx_description
1 polymer ?
#
loop_
_entity_poly.entity_id
_entity_poly.type
_entity_poly.pdbx_seq_one_letter_code
_entity_poly.pdbx_strand_id
1 'polypeptide(L)'
;MTSLPASLRDPAWNGRIATCIVAIVILWPMLTMAEFKPWILFDAQSLQATWQFLASFFPPAHSLEFLEMVAYSTWETIAMATAGMTLALLGAIPMTLIATERLSISRLGTGRIARWAMALRQLVRWLLILLRSVPELVWALLLVRIVGLGPTAGVIAIALTYCGMLGKVYADILESSDPAACDSLLRNGSGRLSAFLYGALPASASELVSYTVYRWECAIRGSVVMGFVGAGGLGQRMDESMKMLAGDELATMLLVFILLVACADGVSAMLRRRLE
;
A
#
# COMPACT_ATOMS: atom_id res chain seq x y z
N MET A 1 -36.45 -31.71 32.82
CA MET A 1 -35.53 -31.36 31.73
C MET A 1 -35.35 -32.59 30.87
N THR A 2 -36.11 -32.74 29.81
CA THR A 2 -36.09 -33.88 28.87
C THR A 2 -34.85 -33.81 28.00
N SER A 3 -33.95 -34.75 28.17
CA SER A 3 -32.77 -34.89 27.33
C SER A 3 -33.20 -35.25 25.89
N LEU A 4 -32.81 -34.43 24.90
CA LEU A 4 -33.02 -34.72 23.49
C LEU A 4 -32.40 -36.09 23.12
N PRO A 5 -33.08 -36.90 22.30
CA PRO A 5 -32.58 -38.20 21.88
C PRO A 5 -31.25 -38.07 21.13
N ALA A 6 -30.34 -39.03 21.30
CA ALA A 6 -28.96 -38.99 20.77
C ALA A 6 -28.85 -38.81 19.26
N SER A 7 -29.91 -39.14 18.49
CA SER A 7 -30.02 -38.96 17.07
C SER A 7 -30.15 -37.50 16.56
N LEU A 8 -30.48 -36.58 17.49
CA LEU A 8 -30.61 -35.13 17.19
C LEU A 8 -29.42 -34.31 17.71
N ARG A 9 -28.40 -34.94 18.26
CA ARG A 9 -27.19 -34.25 18.69
C ARG A 9 -26.23 -34.12 17.48
N ASP A 10 -25.89 -32.88 17.17
CA ASP A 10 -24.82 -32.61 16.17
C ASP A 10 -23.51 -33.28 16.62
N PRO A 11 -22.98 -34.25 15.87
CA PRO A 11 -21.73 -34.95 16.24
C PRO A 11 -20.52 -34.01 16.33
N ALA A 12 -20.60 -32.83 15.69
CA ALA A 12 -19.56 -31.81 15.74
C ALA A 12 -19.68 -30.86 16.95
N TRP A 13 -20.72 -30.97 17.78
CA TRP A 13 -20.98 -30.07 18.89
C TRP A 13 -19.82 -29.97 19.91
N ASN A 14 -19.27 -31.14 20.30
CA ASN A 14 -18.13 -31.16 21.22
C ASN A 14 -16.86 -30.57 20.61
N GLY A 15 -16.64 -30.76 19.32
CA GLY A 15 -15.53 -30.16 18.57
C GLY A 15 -15.66 -28.62 18.51
N ARG A 16 -16.86 -28.11 18.25
CA ARG A 16 -17.12 -26.65 18.25
C ARG A 16 -16.92 -26.03 19.62
N ILE A 17 -17.42 -26.70 20.70
CA ILE A 17 -17.18 -26.21 22.07
C ILE A 17 -15.68 -26.21 22.39
N ALA A 18 -14.96 -27.28 22.07
CA ALA A 18 -13.52 -27.37 22.28
C ALA A 18 -12.78 -26.26 21.56
N THR A 19 -13.14 -25.99 20.29
CA THR A 19 -12.55 -24.90 19.47
C THR A 19 -12.84 -23.54 20.12
N CYS A 20 -14.06 -23.29 20.57
CA CYS A 20 -14.41 -22.05 21.27
C CYS A 20 -13.63 -21.87 22.57
N ILE A 21 -13.49 -22.94 23.37
CA ILE A 21 -12.71 -22.90 24.62
C ILE A 21 -11.24 -22.59 24.30
N VAL A 22 -10.63 -23.27 23.31
CA VAL A 22 -9.25 -23.03 22.91
C VAL A 22 -9.08 -21.59 22.40
N ALA A 23 -10.02 -21.08 21.61
CA ALA A 23 -10.00 -19.70 21.13
C ALA A 23 -10.05 -18.70 22.30
N ILE A 24 -10.92 -18.91 23.30
CA ILE A 24 -11.03 -18.05 24.49
C ILE A 24 -9.74 -18.12 25.32
N VAL A 25 -9.20 -19.32 25.52
CA VAL A 25 -7.95 -19.53 26.31
C VAL A 25 -6.75 -18.85 25.65
N ILE A 26 -6.71 -18.79 24.32
CA ILE A 26 -5.66 -18.07 23.58
C ILE A 26 -5.93 -16.57 23.55
N LEU A 27 -7.18 -16.15 23.32
CA LEU A 27 -7.55 -14.74 23.18
C LEU A 27 -7.41 -13.97 24.50
N TRP A 28 -7.77 -14.60 25.62
CA TRP A 28 -7.74 -13.97 26.94
C TRP A 28 -6.36 -13.39 27.32
N PRO A 29 -5.26 -14.17 27.30
CA PRO A 29 -3.94 -13.63 27.60
C PRO A 29 -3.49 -12.59 26.55
N MET A 30 -3.88 -12.72 25.28
CA MET A 30 -3.56 -11.72 24.25
C MET A 30 -4.25 -10.38 24.54
N LEU A 31 -5.52 -10.40 24.94
CA LEU A 31 -6.26 -9.18 25.31
C LEU A 31 -5.70 -8.54 26.59
N THR A 32 -5.28 -9.36 27.57
CA THR A 32 -4.66 -8.84 28.79
C THR A 32 -3.28 -8.24 28.53
N MET A 33 -2.46 -8.87 27.66
CA MET A 33 -1.16 -8.33 27.26
C MET A 33 -1.29 -7.07 26.39
N ALA A 34 -2.34 -6.97 25.58
CA ALA A 34 -2.66 -5.78 24.79
C ALA A 34 -3.25 -4.64 25.64
N GLU A 35 -3.43 -4.84 26.95
CA GLU A 35 -4.09 -3.88 27.85
C GLU A 35 -5.45 -3.39 27.32
N PHE A 36 -6.16 -4.26 26.60
CA PHE A 36 -7.44 -3.90 26.00
C PHE A 36 -8.52 -3.71 27.08
N LYS A 37 -8.78 -2.44 27.38
CA LYS A 37 -9.74 -2.01 28.42
C LYS A 37 -10.84 -1.15 27.78
N PRO A 38 -11.79 -1.75 27.04
CA PRO A 38 -12.81 -1.00 26.31
C PRO A 38 -13.73 -0.16 27.22
N TRP A 39 -13.85 -0.51 28.48
CA TRP A 39 -14.64 0.25 29.45
C TRP A 39 -14.09 1.64 29.73
N ILE A 40 -12.78 1.91 29.50
CA ILE A 40 -12.21 3.26 29.63
C ILE A 40 -12.87 4.24 28.66
N LEU A 41 -13.31 3.77 27.48
CA LEU A 41 -14.03 4.60 26.52
C LEU A 41 -15.41 5.05 27.03
N PHE A 42 -15.99 4.31 27.97
CA PHE A 42 -17.30 4.60 28.58
C PHE A 42 -17.18 5.33 29.92
N ASP A 43 -15.97 5.65 30.34
CA ASP A 43 -15.77 6.48 31.53
C ASP A 43 -16.30 7.89 31.29
N ALA A 44 -16.97 8.47 32.28
CA ALA A 44 -17.65 9.75 32.16
C ALA A 44 -16.71 10.88 31.73
N GLN A 45 -15.47 10.88 32.23
CA GLN A 45 -14.46 11.86 31.89
C GLN A 45 -13.99 11.71 30.43
N SER A 46 -13.75 10.48 29.98
CA SER A 46 -13.37 10.17 28.58
C SER A 46 -14.48 10.54 27.61
N LEU A 47 -15.74 10.21 27.92
CA LEU A 47 -16.92 10.58 27.15
C LEU A 47 -17.08 12.09 27.05
N GLN A 48 -16.91 12.82 28.14
CA GLN A 48 -17.01 14.28 28.14
C GLN A 48 -15.93 14.93 27.29
N ALA A 49 -14.66 14.50 27.41
CA ALA A 49 -13.56 14.98 26.61
C ALA A 49 -13.76 14.69 25.11
N THR A 50 -14.18 13.46 24.79
CA THR A 50 -14.51 13.06 23.42
C THR A 50 -15.64 13.91 22.84
N TRP A 51 -16.72 14.12 23.62
CA TRP A 51 -17.84 14.95 23.18
C TRP A 51 -17.44 16.41 22.95
N GLN A 52 -16.64 17.01 23.84
CA GLN A 52 -16.13 18.37 23.67
C GLN A 52 -15.27 18.49 22.40
N PHE A 53 -14.40 17.52 22.15
CA PHE A 53 -13.58 17.52 20.95
C PHE A 53 -14.42 17.32 19.68
N LEU A 54 -15.40 16.41 19.67
CA LEU A 54 -16.31 16.22 18.54
C LEU A 54 -17.22 17.45 18.31
N ALA A 55 -17.65 18.10 19.38
CA ALA A 55 -18.44 19.34 19.29
C ALA A 55 -17.63 20.48 18.66
N SER A 56 -16.31 20.52 18.85
CA SER A 56 -15.44 21.54 18.22
C SER A 56 -15.30 21.36 16.70
N PHE A 57 -15.76 20.26 16.11
CA PHE A 57 -15.78 20.05 14.65
C PHE A 57 -16.84 20.92 13.94
N PHE A 58 -17.77 21.48 14.69
CA PHE A 58 -18.83 22.32 14.15
C PHE A 58 -18.83 23.71 14.79
N PRO A 59 -18.84 24.80 13.97
CA PRO A 59 -18.77 24.80 12.49
C PRO A 59 -17.36 24.54 11.96
N PRO A 60 -17.22 23.88 10.78
CA PRO A 60 -15.91 23.66 10.15
C PRO A 60 -15.29 25.01 9.75
N ALA A 61 -13.97 25.13 9.86
CA ALA A 61 -13.24 26.33 9.48
C ALA A 61 -13.37 26.60 7.97
N HIS A 62 -13.73 27.82 7.59
CA HIS A 62 -14.00 28.22 6.20
C HIS A 62 -13.40 29.57 5.82
N SER A 63 -12.43 30.10 6.59
CA SER A 63 -11.74 31.32 6.21
C SER A 63 -10.98 31.12 4.88
N LEU A 64 -10.98 32.14 4.01
CA LEU A 64 -10.34 32.05 2.69
C LEU A 64 -8.85 31.72 2.81
N GLU A 65 -8.15 32.34 3.74
CA GLU A 65 -6.74 32.10 3.99
C GLU A 65 -6.47 30.65 4.40
N PHE A 66 -7.30 30.10 5.27
CA PHE A 66 -7.20 28.70 5.69
C PHE A 66 -7.49 27.73 4.53
N LEU A 67 -8.53 27.99 3.72
CA LEU A 67 -8.85 27.17 2.57
C LEU A 67 -7.75 27.19 1.50
N GLU A 68 -7.10 28.32 1.29
CA GLU A 68 -5.94 28.44 0.40
C GLU A 68 -4.77 27.58 0.90
N MET A 69 -4.47 27.64 2.20
CA MET A 69 -3.46 26.79 2.83
C MET A 69 -3.79 25.28 2.69
N VAL A 70 -5.05 24.90 2.93
CA VAL A 70 -5.50 23.50 2.77
C VAL A 70 -5.40 23.05 1.31
N ALA A 71 -5.77 23.89 0.35
CA ALA A 71 -5.65 23.58 -1.08
C ALA A 71 -4.18 23.40 -1.47
N TYR A 72 -3.28 24.27 -1.02
CA TYR A 72 -1.85 24.13 -1.25
C TYR A 72 -1.30 22.83 -0.66
N SER A 73 -1.62 22.51 0.59
CA SER A 73 -1.18 21.28 1.26
C SER A 73 -1.75 20.01 0.59
N THR A 74 -2.97 20.10 0.06
CA THR A 74 -3.57 19.02 -0.73
C THR A 74 -2.81 18.81 -2.04
N TRP A 75 -2.44 19.89 -2.73
CA TRP A 75 -1.63 19.81 -3.94
C TRP A 75 -0.24 19.23 -3.66
N GLU A 76 0.39 19.63 -2.56
CA GLU A 76 1.66 19.08 -2.10
C GLU A 76 1.57 17.56 -1.86
N THR A 77 0.47 17.09 -1.25
CA THR A 77 0.20 15.67 -1.04
C THR A 77 0.10 14.90 -2.35
N ILE A 78 -0.64 15.43 -3.35
CA ILE A 78 -0.76 14.82 -4.68
C ILE A 78 0.59 14.81 -5.39
N ALA A 79 1.33 15.92 -5.33
CA ALA A 79 2.65 16.05 -5.95
C ALA A 79 3.64 15.04 -5.36
N MET A 80 3.65 14.89 -4.03
CA MET A 80 4.51 13.93 -3.32
C MET A 80 4.19 12.48 -3.73
N ALA A 81 2.92 12.10 -3.75
CA ALA A 81 2.49 10.78 -4.17
C ALA A 81 2.86 10.49 -5.64
N THR A 82 2.63 11.45 -6.53
CA THR A 82 2.88 11.29 -7.97
C THR A 82 4.38 11.26 -8.29
N ALA A 83 5.17 12.16 -7.68
CA ALA A 83 6.61 12.17 -7.84
C ALA A 83 7.25 10.88 -7.29
N GLY A 84 6.84 10.45 -6.08
CA GLY A 84 7.31 9.20 -5.47
C GLY A 84 6.98 7.99 -6.33
N MET A 85 5.76 7.92 -6.87
CA MET A 85 5.34 6.85 -7.75
C MET A 85 6.10 6.84 -9.09
N THR A 86 6.40 8.01 -9.65
CA THR A 86 7.20 8.14 -10.86
C THR A 86 8.62 7.61 -10.64
N LEU A 87 9.26 8.00 -9.55
CA LEU A 87 10.58 7.47 -9.17
C LEU A 87 10.54 5.97 -8.90
N ALA A 88 9.46 5.48 -8.25
CA ALA A 88 9.24 4.05 -8.05
C ALA A 88 9.19 3.28 -9.36
N LEU A 89 8.47 3.80 -10.37
CA LEU A 89 8.39 3.20 -11.70
C LEU A 89 9.74 3.18 -12.40
N LEU A 90 10.51 4.28 -12.37
CA LEU A 90 11.84 4.38 -12.96
C LEU A 90 12.80 3.34 -12.34
N GLY A 91 12.69 3.05 -11.05
CA GLY A 91 13.47 2.01 -10.39
C GLY A 91 12.91 0.60 -10.61
N ALA A 92 11.59 0.43 -10.57
CA ALA A 92 10.93 -0.87 -10.69
C ALA A 92 11.09 -1.52 -12.06
N ILE A 93 10.97 -0.73 -13.15
CA ILE A 93 11.07 -1.26 -14.51
C ILE A 93 12.38 -2.02 -14.75
N PRO A 94 13.58 -1.42 -14.57
CA PRO A 94 14.83 -2.14 -14.79
C PRO A 94 15.00 -3.32 -13.82
N MET A 95 14.59 -3.18 -12.57
CA MET A 95 14.65 -4.29 -11.60
C MET A 95 13.72 -5.44 -12.00
N THR A 96 12.53 -5.16 -12.52
CA THR A 96 11.60 -6.18 -13.05
C THR A 96 12.23 -6.94 -14.22
N LEU A 97 12.85 -6.24 -15.17
CA LEU A 97 13.50 -6.86 -16.34
C LEU A 97 14.63 -7.81 -15.92
N ILE A 98 15.37 -7.49 -14.87
CA ILE A 98 16.41 -8.36 -14.32
C ILE A 98 15.80 -9.50 -13.51
N ALA A 99 14.73 -9.25 -12.75
CA ALA A 99 14.09 -10.21 -11.85
C ALA A 99 13.29 -11.28 -12.59
N THR A 100 12.70 -10.97 -13.78
CA THR A 100 11.84 -11.89 -14.52
C THR A 100 12.62 -13.07 -15.13
N GLU A 101 12.02 -14.27 -15.06
CA GLU A 101 12.58 -15.48 -15.68
C GLU A 101 12.42 -15.51 -17.21
N ARG A 102 11.46 -14.78 -17.75
CA ARG A 102 11.14 -14.75 -19.18
C ARG A 102 12.33 -14.27 -20.03
N LEU A 103 13.11 -13.32 -19.52
CA LEU A 103 14.29 -12.77 -20.20
C LEU A 103 15.60 -13.49 -19.83
N SER A 104 15.56 -14.43 -18.86
CA SER A 104 16.78 -14.99 -18.28
C SER A 104 17.54 -15.92 -19.24
N ILE A 105 18.83 -15.63 -19.40
CA ILE A 105 19.80 -16.46 -20.13
C ILE A 105 20.12 -17.75 -19.34
N SER A 106 19.85 -17.79 -18.03
CA SER A 106 20.14 -18.94 -17.18
C SER A 106 19.42 -20.21 -17.56
N ARG A 107 18.33 -20.14 -18.32
CA ARG A 107 17.62 -21.31 -18.87
C ARG A 107 18.33 -21.98 -20.08
N LEU A 108 19.35 -21.34 -20.66
CA LEU A 108 19.99 -21.82 -21.89
C LEU A 108 21.27 -22.63 -21.66
N GLY A 109 21.82 -22.68 -20.46
CA GLY A 109 23.08 -23.41 -20.24
C GLY A 109 23.49 -23.51 -18.78
N THR A 110 24.34 -24.48 -18.49
CA THR A 110 24.93 -24.75 -17.17
C THR A 110 26.25 -24.01 -16.93
N GLY A 111 26.62 -23.08 -17.79
CA GLY A 111 27.89 -22.38 -17.80
C GLY A 111 28.05 -21.35 -16.67
N ARG A 112 29.27 -20.82 -16.53
CA ARG A 112 29.63 -19.79 -15.52
C ARG A 112 28.78 -18.52 -15.64
N ILE A 113 28.47 -18.09 -16.88
CA ILE A 113 27.61 -16.93 -17.18
C ILE A 113 26.18 -17.15 -16.68
N ALA A 114 25.62 -18.33 -16.85
CA ALA A 114 24.29 -18.67 -16.37
C ALA A 114 24.18 -18.60 -14.84
N ARG A 115 25.23 -18.99 -14.11
CA ARG A 115 25.27 -18.88 -12.63
C ARG A 115 25.31 -17.44 -12.17
N TRP A 116 26.09 -16.59 -12.80
CA TRP A 116 26.13 -15.15 -12.49
C TRP A 116 24.79 -14.45 -12.78
N ALA A 117 24.16 -14.74 -13.91
CA ALA A 117 22.84 -14.22 -14.25
C ALA A 117 21.76 -14.67 -13.23
N MET A 118 21.83 -15.92 -12.78
CA MET A 118 20.95 -16.43 -11.72
C MET A 118 21.20 -15.72 -10.39
N ALA A 119 22.47 -15.54 -9.99
CA ALA A 119 22.85 -14.86 -8.76
C ALA A 119 22.37 -13.39 -8.76
N LEU A 120 22.58 -12.67 -9.87
CA LEU A 120 22.11 -11.28 -10.02
C LEU A 120 20.58 -11.19 -9.91
N ARG A 121 19.87 -12.07 -10.62
CA ARG A 121 18.40 -12.13 -10.52
C ARG A 121 17.93 -12.37 -9.09
N GLN A 122 18.53 -13.32 -8.40
CA GLN A 122 18.17 -13.64 -7.03
C GLN A 122 18.48 -12.47 -6.08
N LEU A 123 19.61 -11.79 -6.27
CA LEU A 123 19.96 -10.60 -5.50
C LEU A 123 18.91 -9.48 -5.71
N VAL A 124 18.52 -9.20 -6.95
CA VAL A 124 17.48 -8.21 -7.24
C VAL A 124 16.12 -8.61 -6.64
N ARG A 125 15.75 -9.88 -6.71
CA ARG A 125 14.52 -10.38 -6.05
C ARG A 125 14.56 -10.17 -4.53
N TRP A 126 15.67 -10.47 -3.88
CA TRP A 126 15.85 -10.20 -2.45
C TRP A 126 15.81 -8.71 -2.13
N LEU A 127 16.42 -7.87 -2.96
CA LEU A 127 16.36 -6.42 -2.80
C LEU A 127 14.91 -5.89 -2.92
N LEU A 128 14.15 -6.34 -3.91
CA LEU A 128 12.74 -5.98 -4.06
C LEU A 128 11.90 -6.43 -2.85
N ILE A 129 12.18 -7.64 -2.30
CA ILE A 129 11.51 -8.12 -1.10
C ILE A 129 11.86 -7.24 0.10
N LEU A 130 13.13 -6.89 0.28
CA LEU A 130 13.59 -6.02 1.36
C LEU A 130 12.91 -4.64 1.32
N LEU A 131 12.90 -4.00 0.14
CA LEU A 131 12.31 -2.67 -0.04
C LEU A 131 10.83 -2.64 0.32
N ARG A 132 10.06 -3.67 -0.07
CA ARG A 132 8.62 -3.76 0.22
C ARG A 132 8.28 -4.28 1.61
N SER A 133 9.22 -4.93 2.31
CA SER A 133 8.99 -5.49 3.65
C SER A 133 8.95 -4.42 4.72
N VAL A 134 9.60 -3.29 4.48
CA VAL A 134 9.60 -2.14 5.39
C VAL A 134 8.43 -1.23 5.00
N PRO A 135 7.47 -0.95 5.92
CA PRO A 135 6.38 -0.02 5.68
C PRO A 135 6.88 1.37 5.27
N GLU A 136 6.16 2.03 4.36
CA GLU A 136 6.53 3.38 3.89
C GLU A 136 6.70 4.40 5.03
N LEU A 137 5.91 4.27 6.08
CA LEU A 137 6.00 5.13 7.26
C LEU A 137 7.37 5.02 7.96
N VAL A 138 7.94 3.81 8.03
CA VAL A 138 9.25 3.58 8.64
C VAL A 138 10.35 4.19 7.77
N TRP A 139 10.24 4.05 6.44
CA TRP A 139 11.14 4.75 5.51
C TRP A 139 11.05 6.25 5.67
N ALA A 140 9.83 6.80 5.79
CA ALA A 140 9.63 8.24 5.98
C ALA A 140 10.28 8.73 7.28
N LEU A 141 10.09 8.03 8.40
CA LEU A 141 10.73 8.34 9.68
C LEU A 141 12.26 8.37 9.60
N LEU A 142 12.86 7.39 8.92
CA LEU A 142 14.32 7.34 8.74
C LEU A 142 14.79 8.50 7.85
N LEU A 143 14.09 8.75 6.74
CA LEU A 143 14.47 9.78 5.77
C LEU A 143 14.28 11.18 6.32
N VAL A 144 13.24 11.45 7.09
CA VAL A 144 13.07 12.73 7.79
C VAL A 144 14.25 13.03 8.73
N ARG A 145 14.83 12.00 9.36
CA ARG A 145 16.03 12.17 10.20
C ARG A 145 17.30 12.44 9.40
N ILE A 146 17.39 11.97 8.15
CA ILE A 146 18.57 12.09 7.29
C ILE A 146 18.50 13.34 6.41
N VAL A 147 17.36 13.56 5.77
CA VAL A 147 17.15 14.61 4.75
C VAL A 147 16.54 15.88 5.38
N GLY A 148 15.87 15.75 6.52
CA GLY A 148 15.12 16.80 7.18
C GLY A 148 13.62 16.69 6.94
N LEU A 149 12.85 17.57 7.60
CA LEU A 149 11.40 17.69 7.45
C LEU A 149 11.06 18.19 6.03
N GLY A 150 9.99 17.67 5.47
CA GLY A 150 9.45 18.14 4.20
C GLY A 150 9.16 17.06 3.18
N PRO A 151 8.60 17.43 2.00
CA PRO A 151 8.06 16.52 1.00
C PRO A 151 9.10 15.56 0.40
N THR A 152 10.37 15.98 0.35
CA THR A 152 11.46 15.19 -0.22
C THR A 152 11.61 13.83 0.49
N ALA A 153 11.51 13.82 1.82
CA ALA A 153 11.57 12.58 2.60
C ALA A 153 10.42 11.64 2.25
N GLY A 154 9.20 12.18 2.12
CA GLY A 154 8.01 11.42 1.70
C GLY A 154 8.13 10.86 0.28
N VAL A 155 8.58 11.67 -0.68
CA VAL A 155 8.82 11.24 -2.07
C VAL A 155 9.78 10.05 -2.12
N ILE A 156 10.90 10.12 -1.42
CA ILE A 156 11.90 9.03 -1.42
C ILE A 156 11.34 7.79 -0.70
N ALA A 157 10.59 7.95 0.40
CA ALA A 157 9.97 6.85 1.12
C ALA A 157 8.98 6.08 0.24
N ILE A 158 8.09 6.79 -0.47
CA ILE A 158 7.20 6.22 -1.47
C ILE A 158 8.00 5.52 -2.56
N ALA A 159 9.01 6.18 -3.12
CA ALA A 159 9.81 5.63 -4.21
C ALA A 159 10.46 4.30 -3.83
N LEU A 160 11.04 4.18 -2.65
CA LEU A 160 11.69 2.94 -2.18
C LEU A 160 10.68 1.81 -2.00
N THR A 161 9.61 2.05 -1.23
CA THR A 161 8.63 1.02 -0.92
C THR A 161 7.89 0.55 -2.18
N TYR A 162 7.42 1.51 -3.00
CA TYR A 162 6.67 1.18 -4.20
C TYR A 162 7.55 0.63 -5.33
N CYS A 163 8.83 0.98 -5.39
CA CYS A 163 9.78 0.30 -6.27
C CYS A 163 9.87 -1.19 -5.94
N GLY A 164 9.96 -1.56 -4.67
CA GLY A 164 9.94 -2.95 -4.23
C GLY A 164 8.62 -3.65 -4.55
N MET A 165 7.48 -2.99 -4.32
CA MET A 165 6.15 -3.53 -4.60
C MET A 165 5.90 -3.72 -6.09
N LEU A 166 6.12 -2.69 -6.90
CA LEU A 166 5.92 -2.72 -8.34
C LEU A 166 6.85 -3.73 -9.00
N GLY A 167 8.16 -3.68 -8.68
CA GLY A 167 9.16 -4.54 -9.29
C GLY A 167 8.87 -6.02 -9.06
N LYS A 168 8.46 -6.39 -7.84
CA LYS A 168 8.12 -7.80 -7.54
C LYS A 168 6.84 -8.23 -8.23
N VAL A 169 5.76 -7.43 -8.14
CA VAL A 169 4.46 -7.81 -8.72
C VAL A 169 4.52 -7.78 -10.24
N TYR A 170 5.24 -6.85 -10.85
CA TYR A 170 5.43 -6.84 -12.30
C TYR A 170 6.16 -8.10 -12.79
N ALA A 171 7.18 -8.56 -12.05
CA ALA A 171 7.84 -9.81 -12.38
C ALA A 171 6.87 -11.00 -12.30
N ASP A 172 6.02 -11.05 -11.27
CA ASP A 172 5.02 -12.10 -11.09
C ASP A 172 3.94 -12.07 -12.21
N ILE A 173 3.42 -10.88 -12.57
CA ILE A 173 2.47 -10.72 -13.69
C ILE A 173 3.09 -11.21 -15.00
N LEU A 174 4.31 -10.79 -15.31
CA LEU A 174 5.01 -11.21 -16.53
C LEU A 174 5.29 -12.73 -16.55
N GLU A 175 5.52 -13.34 -15.40
CA GLU A 175 5.77 -14.78 -15.28
C GLU A 175 4.49 -15.63 -15.34
N SER A 176 3.35 -15.10 -14.86
CA SER A 176 2.04 -15.76 -14.84
C SER A 176 1.29 -15.66 -16.17
N SER A 177 1.64 -14.69 -17.03
CA SER A 177 0.97 -14.50 -18.33
C SER A 177 1.09 -15.72 -19.24
N ASP A 178 0.10 -15.91 -20.16
CA ASP A 178 0.07 -17.02 -21.12
C ASP A 178 1.37 -17.04 -21.95
N PRO A 179 2.12 -18.16 -21.94
CA PRO A 179 3.33 -18.31 -22.72
C PRO A 179 3.11 -18.44 -24.23
N ALA A 180 1.89 -18.75 -24.69
CA ALA A 180 1.62 -19.14 -26.06
C ALA A 180 2.13 -18.13 -27.12
N ALA A 181 1.88 -16.84 -26.90
CA ALA A 181 2.34 -15.78 -27.81
C ALA A 181 3.87 -15.67 -27.85
N CYS A 182 4.52 -15.74 -26.70
CA CYS A 182 5.98 -15.68 -26.60
C CYS A 182 6.63 -16.93 -27.19
N ASP A 183 6.10 -18.11 -26.89
CA ASP A 183 6.63 -19.39 -27.40
C ASP A 183 6.47 -19.52 -28.92
N SER A 184 5.38 -19.02 -29.50
CA SER A 184 5.18 -19.03 -30.95
C SER A 184 6.23 -18.17 -31.66
N LEU A 185 6.55 -16.97 -31.14
CA LEU A 185 7.60 -16.11 -31.66
C LEU A 185 8.99 -16.76 -31.55
N LEU A 186 9.30 -17.38 -30.43
CA LEU A 186 10.56 -18.09 -30.21
C LEU A 186 10.73 -19.29 -31.14
N ARG A 187 9.67 -20.08 -31.38
CA ARG A 187 9.67 -21.22 -32.33
C ARG A 187 9.89 -20.75 -33.76
N ASN A 188 9.44 -19.55 -34.13
CA ASN A 188 9.67 -18.94 -35.43
C ASN A 188 11.04 -18.24 -35.57
N GLY A 189 11.95 -18.45 -34.60
CA GLY A 189 13.32 -17.94 -34.67
C GLY A 189 13.50 -16.49 -34.19
N SER A 190 12.48 -15.88 -33.59
CA SER A 190 12.59 -14.52 -33.02
C SER A 190 13.52 -14.51 -31.81
N GLY A 191 14.27 -13.41 -31.65
CA GLY A 191 15.09 -13.19 -30.47
C GLY A 191 14.23 -13.09 -29.19
N ARG A 192 14.79 -13.40 -28.02
CA ARG A 192 14.08 -13.36 -26.73
C ARG A 192 13.53 -11.98 -26.37
N LEU A 193 14.30 -10.94 -26.65
CA LEU A 193 13.84 -9.57 -26.41
C LEU A 193 12.64 -9.22 -27.30
N SER A 194 12.66 -9.62 -28.55
CA SER A 194 11.52 -9.43 -29.46
C SER A 194 10.31 -10.22 -29.01
N ALA A 195 10.49 -11.51 -28.63
CA ALA A 195 9.40 -12.33 -28.09
C ALA A 195 8.82 -11.75 -26.80
N PHE A 196 9.63 -11.15 -25.95
CA PHE A 196 9.18 -10.46 -24.75
C PHE A 196 8.39 -9.18 -25.10
N LEU A 197 8.94 -8.29 -25.93
CA LEU A 197 8.33 -7.00 -26.27
C LEU A 197 7.04 -7.14 -27.08
N TYR A 198 6.96 -8.12 -27.97
CA TYR A 198 5.80 -8.31 -28.85
C TYR A 198 4.86 -9.43 -28.43
N GLY A 199 5.27 -10.30 -27.51
CA GLY A 199 4.46 -11.38 -26.98
C GLY A 199 4.03 -11.15 -25.52
N ALA A 200 4.99 -11.23 -24.60
CA ALA A 200 4.69 -11.20 -23.18
C ALA A 200 4.21 -9.83 -22.67
N LEU A 201 4.89 -8.75 -23.08
CA LEU A 201 4.58 -7.40 -22.59
C LEU A 201 3.18 -6.92 -23.01
N PRO A 202 2.74 -7.03 -24.28
CA PRO A 202 1.38 -6.66 -24.67
C PRO A 202 0.31 -7.51 -24.00
N ALA A 203 0.55 -8.81 -23.83
CA ALA A 203 -0.37 -9.72 -23.16
C ALA A 203 -0.60 -9.37 -21.68
N SER A 204 0.38 -8.77 -21.02
CA SER A 204 0.32 -8.38 -19.61
C SER A 204 0.06 -6.88 -19.41
N ALA A 205 -0.01 -6.09 -20.47
CA ALA A 205 -0.01 -4.62 -20.36
C ALA A 205 -1.19 -4.07 -19.56
N SER A 206 -2.39 -4.59 -19.78
CA SER A 206 -3.60 -4.16 -19.06
C SER A 206 -3.47 -4.39 -17.56
N GLU A 207 -2.94 -5.54 -17.16
CA GLU A 207 -2.75 -5.91 -15.75
C GLU A 207 -1.64 -5.05 -15.10
N LEU A 208 -0.52 -4.83 -15.79
CA LEU A 208 0.57 -3.96 -15.33
C LEU A 208 0.09 -2.52 -15.10
N VAL A 209 -0.66 -1.95 -16.07
CA VAL A 209 -1.18 -0.58 -15.96
C VAL A 209 -2.26 -0.50 -14.87
N SER A 210 -3.16 -1.48 -14.80
CA SER A 210 -4.20 -1.55 -13.76
C SER A 210 -3.59 -1.58 -12.36
N TYR A 211 -2.56 -2.39 -12.14
CA TYR A 211 -1.84 -2.45 -10.88
C TYR A 211 -1.10 -1.14 -10.56
N THR A 212 -0.50 -0.49 -11.56
CA THR A 212 0.18 0.81 -11.39
C THR A 212 -0.78 1.88 -10.91
N VAL A 213 -1.94 1.99 -11.56
CA VAL A 213 -2.99 2.97 -11.22
C VAL A 213 -3.52 2.71 -9.80
N TYR A 214 -3.76 1.46 -9.45
CA TYR A 214 -4.16 1.08 -8.10
C TYR A 214 -3.10 1.48 -7.06
N ARG A 215 -1.81 1.28 -7.34
CA ARG A 215 -0.74 1.67 -6.44
C ARG A 215 -0.57 3.18 -6.31
N TRP A 216 -0.82 3.93 -7.38
CA TRP A 216 -0.83 5.38 -7.33
C TRP A 216 -1.94 5.90 -6.40
N GLU A 217 -3.15 5.36 -6.47
CA GLU A 217 -4.25 5.64 -5.56
C GLU A 217 -3.86 5.36 -4.09
N CYS A 218 -3.22 4.20 -3.83
CA CYS A 218 -2.70 3.88 -2.50
C CYS A 218 -1.62 4.86 -2.04
N ALA A 219 -0.76 5.34 -2.94
CA ALA A 219 0.29 6.30 -2.63
C ALA A 219 -0.27 7.66 -2.18
N ILE A 220 -1.40 8.10 -2.74
CA ILE A 220 -2.08 9.33 -2.28
C ILE A 220 -2.54 9.19 -0.82
N ARG A 221 -3.11 8.05 -0.45
CA ARG A 221 -3.49 7.80 0.95
C ARG A 221 -2.27 7.69 1.87
N GLY A 222 -1.24 6.99 1.41
CA GLY A 222 0.04 6.84 2.14
C GLY A 222 0.76 8.18 2.35
N SER A 223 0.71 9.10 1.38
CA SER A 223 1.37 10.40 1.51
C SER A 223 0.78 11.26 2.63
N VAL A 224 -0.53 11.20 2.86
CA VAL A 224 -1.16 11.86 4.02
C VAL A 224 -0.66 11.26 5.34
N VAL A 225 -0.57 9.92 5.41
CA VAL A 225 -0.05 9.25 6.63
C VAL A 225 1.41 9.63 6.90
N MET A 226 2.23 9.76 5.87
CA MET A 226 3.62 10.22 6.03
C MET A 226 3.72 11.68 6.48
N GLY A 227 2.72 12.50 6.18
CA GLY A 227 2.62 13.87 6.70
C GLY A 227 2.65 13.94 8.23
N PHE A 228 2.01 13.00 8.94
CA PHE A 228 2.04 12.92 10.42
C PHE A 228 3.45 12.73 11.01
N VAL A 229 4.41 12.29 10.23
CA VAL A 229 5.81 12.15 10.66
C VAL A 229 6.72 13.24 10.10
N GLY A 230 6.13 14.32 9.56
CA GLY A 230 6.87 15.49 9.10
C GLY A 230 7.28 15.45 7.63
N ALA A 231 6.67 14.62 6.82
CA ALA A 231 6.91 14.58 5.37
C ALA A 231 6.15 15.68 4.58
N GLY A 232 5.48 16.62 5.26
CA GLY A 232 4.75 17.70 4.58
C GLY A 232 3.32 17.35 4.19
N GLY A 233 2.70 18.22 3.40
CA GLY A 233 1.37 18.04 2.85
C GLY A 233 0.22 18.15 3.85
N LEU A 234 -0.96 17.69 3.43
CA LEU A 234 -2.20 17.78 4.21
C LEU A 234 -2.08 17.04 5.56
N GLY A 235 -1.38 15.89 5.61
CA GLY A 235 -1.21 15.12 6.84
C GLY A 235 -0.44 15.84 7.92
N GLN A 236 0.56 16.64 7.57
CA GLN A 236 1.30 17.45 8.55
C GLN A 236 0.41 18.55 9.15
N ARG A 237 -0.42 19.20 8.33
CA ARG A 237 -1.37 20.22 8.82
C ARG A 237 -2.42 19.61 9.73
N MET A 238 -2.92 18.43 9.39
CA MET A 238 -3.84 17.69 10.26
C MET A 238 -3.20 17.37 11.62
N ASP A 239 -1.95 16.95 11.65
CA ASP A 239 -1.20 16.66 12.88
C ASP A 239 -1.01 17.93 13.73
N GLU A 240 -0.68 19.07 13.11
CA GLU A 240 -0.55 20.36 13.77
C GLU A 240 -1.88 20.80 14.42
N SER A 241 -3.01 20.75 13.69
CA SER A 241 -4.33 21.11 14.21
C SER A 241 -4.82 20.12 15.28
N MET A 242 -4.49 18.82 15.16
CA MET A 242 -4.78 17.84 16.23
C MET A 242 -4.04 18.16 17.53
N LYS A 243 -2.77 18.53 17.46
CA LYS A 243 -1.97 18.93 18.62
C LYS A 243 -2.46 20.21 19.28
N MET A 244 -3.04 21.11 18.48
CA MET A 244 -3.64 22.37 18.97
C MET A 244 -5.10 22.18 19.42
N LEU A 245 -5.69 20.98 19.27
CA LEU A 245 -7.10 20.67 19.54
C LEU A 245 -8.07 21.58 18.75
N ALA A 246 -7.64 22.06 17.58
CA ALA A 246 -8.44 22.86 16.65
C ALA A 246 -9.35 21.93 15.83
N GLY A 247 -10.50 21.56 16.39
CA GLY A 247 -11.40 20.59 15.77
C GLY A 247 -12.09 21.10 14.50
N ASP A 248 -12.38 22.39 14.42
CA ASP A 248 -12.96 23.06 13.26
C ASP A 248 -12.04 22.99 12.02
N GLU A 249 -10.75 23.24 12.18
CA GLU A 249 -9.74 23.10 11.14
C GLU A 249 -9.59 21.64 10.72
N LEU A 250 -9.49 20.73 11.72
CA LEU A 250 -9.37 19.30 11.47
C LEU A 250 -10.58 18.75 10.69
N ALA A 251 -11.81 19.21 11.02
CA ALA A 251 -13.01 18.80 10.32
C ALA A 251 -12.96 19.15 8.82
N THR A 252 -12.55 20.38 8.49
CA THR A 252 -12.40 20.82 7.09
C THR A 252 -11.34 19.99 6.36
N MET A 253 -10.17 19.77 6.98
CA MET A 253 -9.10 18.97 6.36
C MET A 253 -9.50 17.51 6.17
N LEU A 254 -10.26 16.91 7.11
CA LEU A 254 -10.82 15.56 6.95
C LEU A 254 -11.80 15.49 5.78
N LEU A 255 -12.68 16.47 5.62
CA LEU A 255 -13.60 16.52 4.47
C LEU A 255 -12.84 16.63 3.15
N VAL A 256 -11.81 17.48 3.09
CA VAL A 256 -10.95 17.61 1.90
C VAL A 256 -10.18 16.32 1.64
N PHE A 257 -9.70 15.63 2.66
CA PHE A 257 -9.03 14.34 2.51
C PHE A 257 -9.98 13.26 1.96
N ILE A 258 -11.20 13.16 2.49
CA ILE A 258 -12.21 12.21 1.98
C ILE A 258 -12.52 12.51 0.52
N LEU A 259 -12.68 13.79 0.16
CA LEU A 259 -12.91 14.21 -1.22
C LEU A 259 -11.72 13.87 -2.13
N LEU A 260 -10.50 14.12 -1.67
CA LEU A 260 -9.27 13.78 -2.39
C LEU A 260 -9.20 12.27 -2.69
N VAL A 261 -9.44 11.42 -1.68
CA VAL A 261 -9.45 9.97 -1.86
C VAL A 261 -10.55 9.54 -2.83
N ALA A 262 -11.77 10.06 -2.69
CA ALA A 262 -12.87 9.75 -3.59
C ALA A 262 -12.57 10.16 -5.05
N CYS A 263 -11.92 11.31 -5.25
CA CYS A 263 -11.46 11.74 -6.57
C CYS A 263 -10.38 10.80 -7.12
N ALA A 264 -9.40 10.41 -6.31
CA ALA A 264 -8.34 9.48 -6.71
C ALA A 264 -8.91 8.10 -7.09
N ASP A 265 -9.84 7.57 -6.29
CA ASP A 265 -10.56 6.33 -6.57
C ASP A 265 -11.36 6.42 -7.87
N GLY A 266 -12.06 7.53 -8.09
CA GLY A 266 -12.82 7.79 -9.31
C GLY A 266 -11.94 7.81 -10.56
N VAL A 267 -10.81 8.52 -10.51
CA VAL A 267 -9.82 8.57 -11.61
C VAL A 267 -9.24 7.18 -11.85
N SER A 268 -8.86 6.48 -10.79
CA SER A 268 -8.33 5.11 -10.85
C SER A 268 -9.34 4.15 -11.51
N ALA A 269 -10.61 4.18 -11.10
CA ALA A 269 -11.66 3.35 -11.66
C ALA A 269 -11.94 3.68 -13.15
N MET A 270 -11.93 4.96 -13.51
CA MET A 270 -12.14 5.38 -14.89
C MET A 270 -11.00 4.91 -15.80
N LEU A 271 -9.75 5.00 -15.35
CA LEU A 271 -8.59 4.53 -16.11
C LEU A 271 -8.62 3.01 -16.30
N ARG A 272 -8.94 2.25 -15.25
CA ARG A 272 -9.02 0.78 -15.32
C ARG A 272 -10.11 0.29 -16.27
N ARG A 273 -11.31 0.92 -16.26
CA ARG A 273 -12.41 0.58 -17.18
C ARG A 273 -12.08 0.81 -18.66
N ARG A 274 -11.09 1.64 -18.98
CA ARG A 274 -10.64 1.85 -20.37
C ARG A 274 -9.63 0.80 -20.82
N LEU A 275 -9.08 0.01 -19.91
CA LEU A 275 -8.09 -1.03 -20.16
C LEU A 275 -8.71 -2.42 -20.30
N GLU A 276 -9.94 -2.59 -19.80
CA GLU A 276 -10.80 -3.76 -20.03
C GLU A 276 -11.52 -3.66 -21.38
#